data_b18cbf10922cd5e5d89acd016591a2a6
#
_entry.id   b18cbf10922cd5e5d89acd016591a2a6
#
_cell.length_a   1.000
_cell.length_b   1.000
_cell.length_c   1.000
_cell.angle_alpha   90.00
_cell.angle_beta   90.00
_cell.angle_gamma   90.00
#
_symmetry.space_group_name_H-M   'P 1'
#
loop_
_entity.id
_entity.type
_entity.pdbx_description
1 polymer ?
#
loop_
_entity_poly.entity_id
_entity_poly.type
_entity_poly.pdbx_seq_one_letter_code
_entity_poly.pdbx_strand_id
1 'polypeptide(L)'
;MIRTTALLAFWILAAPIAAIIGFPATLVTGNVRILYGLFMWGCRAGIWLAGVRIETVGLERFDHSKSYLFMTNHVSNLDPPIQIPLIPRQTSIMVKQELFKVPILGRAMRMGSLVPVDRGNRDAGIQAVNAAKAVIAKGLPMTIYVEGKRSFDGKLLPFKKGPFYLAMECGVRVVPMTIVGTHQVMPKGRYAIKPGKVTVIFHDPIEPKDFVSRDHLMETVRAAIESGLPEKYRHATNPMQGSSS
;
A
#
# COMPACT_ATOMS: atom_id res chain seq x y z
N MET A 1 -2.32 23.57 10.79
CA MET A 1 -1.38 23.22 11.87
C MET A 1 -2.06 22.47 13.01
N ILE A 2 -3.19 22.92 13.57
CA ILE A 2 -3.90 22.27 14.68
C ILE A 2 -4.13 20.76 14.47
N ARG A 3 -4.61 20.34 13.31
CA ARG A 3 -4.87 18.91 13.00
C ARG A 3 -3.60 18.07 12.93
N THR A 4 -2.51 18.62 12.43
CA THR A 4 -1.20 17.92 12.40
C THR A 4 -0.69 17.72 13.82
N THR A 5 -0.78 18.74 14.68
CA THR A 5 -0.41 18.65 16.09
C THR A 5 -1.29 17.65 16.84
N ALA A 6 -2.61 17.69 16.61
CA ALA A 6 -3.54 16.72 17.22
C ALA A 6 -3.23 15.28 16.80
N LEU A 7 -2.91 15.06 15.52
CA LEU A 7 -2.52 13.73 15.02
C LEU A 7 -1.20 13.25 15.62
N LEU A 8 -0.21 14.14 15.75
CA LEU A 8 1.07 13.80 16.41
C LEU A 8 0.85 13.45 17.87
N ALA A 9 0.09 14.27 18.61
CA ALA A 9 -0.25 14.00 20.01
C ALA A 9 -1.00 12.66 20.16
N PHE A 10 -1.97 12.40 19.28
CA PHE A 10 -2.67 11.13 19.24
C PHE A 10 -1.70 9.94 19.09
N TRP A 11 -0.78 9.98 18.12
CA TRP A 11 0.15 8.87 17.89
C TRP A 11 1.21 8.72 18.98
N ILE A 12 1.64 9.83 19.63
CA ILE A 12 2.54 9.80 20.79
C ILE A 12 1.90 9.01 21.94
N LEU A 13 0.58 9.08 22.11
CA LEU A 13 -0.15 8.35 23.15
C LEU A 13 -0.60 6.96 22.67
N ALA A 14 -1.18 6.87 21.50
CA ALA A 14 -1.80 5.63 21.00
C ALA A 14 -0.76 4.54 20.68
N ALA A 15 0.41 4.88 20.12
CA ALA A 15 1.39 3.89 19.74
C ALA A 15 2.03 3.15 20.94
N PRO A 16 2.43 3.81 22.05
CA PRO A 16 2.86 3.12 23.27
C PRO A 16 1.76 2.24 23.87
N ILE A 17 0.52 2.74 23.96
CA ILE A 17 -0.61 1.95 24.49
C ILE A 17 -0.84 0.70 23.64
N ALA A 18 -0.88 0.85 22.31
CA ALA A 18 -1.02 -0.29 21.42
C ALA A 18 0.15 -1.28 21.55
N ALA A 19 1.36 -0.80 21.80
CA ALA A 19 2.52 -1.66 22.03
C ALA A 19 2.44 -2.40 23.38
N ILE A 20 2.07 -1.71 24.46
CA ILE A 20 1.95 -2.29 25.82
C ILE A 20 0.88 -3.39 25.84
N ILE A 21 -0.22 -3.23 25.12
CA ILE A 21 -1.29 -4.22 25.06
C ILE A 21 -0.97 -5.28 23.98
N GLY A 22 -0.60 -4.85 22.78
CA GLY A 22 -0.48 -5.71 21.61
C GLY A 22 0.70 -6.67 21.65
N PHE A 23 1.86 -6.27 22.18
CA PHE A 23 3.02 -7.16 22.24
C PHE A 23 2.84 -8.30 23.23
N PRO A 24 2.47 -8.08 24.51
CA PRO A 24 2.21 -9.18 25.44
C PRO A 24 1.09 -10.10 24.93
N ALA A 25 0.00 -9.54 24.42
CA ALA A 25 -1.08 -10.33 23.86
C ALA A 25 -0.61 -11.24 22.70
N THR A 26 0.23 -10.69 21.81
CA THR A 26 0.79 -11.49 20.69
C THR A 26 1.78 -12.54 21.19
N LEU A 27 2.60 -12.24 22.19
CA LEU A 27 3.54 -13.21 22.76
C LEU A 27 2.84 -14.38 23.46
N VAL A 28 1.76 -14.08 24.19
CA VAL A 28 0.98 -15.10 24.92
C VAL A 28 0.13 -15.95 23.98
N THR A 29 -0.52 -15.33 23.00
CA THR A 29 -1.46 -16.02 22.11
C THR A 29 -0.81 -16.60 20.85
N GLY A 30 0.43 -16.21 20.54
CA GLY A 30 1.06 -16.49 19.24
C GLY A 30 0.38 -15.81 18.05
N ASN A 31 -0.58 -14.90 18.29
CA ASN A 31 -1.44 -14.33 17.28
C ASN A 31 -1.36 -12.79 17.25
N VAL A 32 -1.00 -12.22 16.10
CA VAL A 32 -0.84 -10.78 15.90
C VAL A 32 -2.15 -10.01 15.78
N ARG A 33 -3.31 -10.68 15.81
CA ARG A 33 -4.63 -10.05 15.53
C ARG A 33 -4.93 -8.85 16.41
N ILE A 34 -4.59 -8.93 17.71
CA ILE A 34 -4.84 -7.83 18.65
C ILE A 34 -3.97 -6.62 18.28
N LEU A 35 -2.66 -6.83 18.12
CA LEU A 35 -1.73 -5.77 17.72
C LEU A 35 -2.14 -5.15 16.37
N TYR A 36 -2.48 -5.98 15.39
CA TYR A 36 -2.95 -5.54 14.08
C TYR A 36 -4.25 -4.74 14.20
N GLY A 37 -5.23 -5.23 14.96
CA GLY A 37 -6.51 -4.53 15.19
C GLY A 37 -6.34 -3.17 15.85
N LEU A 38 -5.49 -3.06 16.87
CA LEU A 38 -5.16 -1.79 17.52
C LEU A 38 -4.51 -0.81 16.55
N PHE A 39 -3.59 -1.27 15.71
CA PHE A 39 -2.97 -0.44 14.68
C PHE A 39 -3.99 0.03 13.63
N MET A 40 -4.88 -0.86 13.15
CA MET A 40 -5.94 -0.50 12.19
C MET A 40 -6.93 0.49 12.79
N TRP A 41 -7.29 0.31 14.06
CA TRP A 41 -8.12 1.28 14.78
C TRP A 41 -7.42 2.64 14.88
N GLY A 42 -6.13 2.64 15.26
CA GLY A 42 -5.32 3.86 15.32
C GLY A 42 -5.24 4.58 13.96
N CYS A 43 -5.08 3.85 12.86
CA CYS A 43 -5.11 4.43 11.51
C CYS A 43 -6.45 5.12 11.21
N ARG A 44 -7.59 4.44 11.48
CA ARG A 44 -8.94 5.01 11.26
C ARG A 44 -9.17 6.26 12.12
N ALA A 45 -8.84 6.18 13.41
CA ALA A 45 -8.97 7.31 14.33
C ALA A 45 -8.08 8.49 13.92
N GLY A 46 -6.81 8.23 13.55
CA GLY A 46 -5.89 9.26 13.08
C GLY A 46 -6.36 9.94 11.80
N ILE A 47 -6.88 9.19 10.83
CA ILE A 47 -7.44 9.74 9.59
C ILE A 47 -8.70 10.57 9.85
N TRP A 48 -9.55 10.14 10.77
CA TRP A 48 -10.71 10.91 11.21
C TRP A 48 -10.31 12.24 11.89
N LEU A 49 -9.34 12.20 12.82
CA LEU A 49 -8.77 13.40 13.46
C LEU A 49 -8.15 14.36 12.45
N ALA A 50 -7.50 13.82 11.42
CA ALA A 50 -6.95 14.60 10.31
C ALA A 50 -8.06 15.30 9.48
N GLY A 51 -9.32 14.92 9.67
CA GLY A 51 -10.48 15.45 8.90
C GLY A 51 -10.49 14.98 7.46
N VAL A 52 -9.96 13.78 7.22
CA VAL A 52 -9.97 13.14 5.91
C VAL A 52 -11.23 12.29 5.77
N ARG A 53 -12.02 12.56 4.74
CA ARG A 53 -13.18 11.75 4.37
C ARG A 53 -12.75 10.71 3.35
N ILE A 54 -12.95 9.44 3.67
CA ILE A 54 -12.62 8.33 2.76
C ILE A 54 -13.89 7.88 2.05
N GLU A 55 -13.80 7.77 0.73
CA GLU A 55 -14.78 7.12 -0.12
C GLU A 55 -14.15 5.86 -0.71
N THR A 56 -14.88 4.76 -0.70
CA THR A 56 -14.39 3.48 -1.20
C THR A 56 -15.32 2.98 -2.30
N VAL A 57 -14.75 2.52 -3.40
CA VAL A 57 -15.46 2.00 -4.57
C VAL A 57 -14.90 0.63 -4.94
N GLY A 58 -15.75 -0.34 -5.26
CA GLY A 58 -15.36 -1.62 -5.83
C GLY A 58 -14.91 -2.67 -4.81
N LEU A 59 -15.23 -2.51 -3.51
CA LEU A 59 -14.97 -3.55 -2.51
C LEU A 59 -15.72 -4.85 -2.81
N GLU A 60 -16.86 -4.78 -3.47
CA GLU A 60 -17.71 -5.89 -3.87
C GLU A 60 -17.15 -6.70 -5.06
N ARG A 61 -16.12 -6.22 -5.74
CA ARG A 61 -15.57 -6.81 -6.98
C ARG A 61 -14.70 -8.04 -6.76
N PHE A 62 -14.31 -8.31 -5.52
CA PHE A 62 -13.44 -9.44 -5.20
C PHE A 62 -13.90 -10.19 -3.96
N ASP A 63 -13.57 -11.47 -3.90
CA ASP A 63 -13.91 -12.36 -2.78
C ASP A 63 -13.01 -12.07 -1.57
N HIS A 64 -13.59 -11.55 -0.50
CA HIS A 64 -12.87 -11.16 0.72
C HIS A 64 -12.23 -12.33 1.47
N SER A 65 -12.61 -13.58 1.18
CA SER A 65 -12.03 -14.77 1.79
C SER A 65 -10.68 -15.17 1.16
N LYS A 66 -10.40 -14.71 -0.07
CA LYS A 66 -9.20 -15.06 -0.83
C LYS A 66 -8.03 -14.11 -0.57
N SER A 67 -6.83 -14.58 -0.88
CA SER A 67 -5.62 -13.78 -0.84
C SER A 67 -5.34 -13.17 -2.20
N TYR A 68 -4.95 -11.90 -2.20
CA TYR A 68 -4.65 -11.13 -3.41
C TYR A 68 -3.34 -10.35 -3.25
N LEU A 69 -2.76 -10.00 -4.36
CA LEU A 69 -1.71 -9.00 -4.46
C LEU A 69 -2.35 -7.67 -4.86
N PHE A 70 -2.53 -6.77 -3.90
CA PHE A 70 -3.05 -5.44 -4.12
C PHE A 70 -1.94 -4.55 -4.68
N MET A 71 -2.10 -4.07 -5.91
CA MET A 71 -1.14 -3.20 -6.61
C MET A 71 -1.71 -1.79 -6.73
N THR A 72 -0.99 -0.78 -6.22
CA THR A 72 -1.53 0.58 -6.12
C THR A 72 -0.49 1.65 -6.46
N ASN A 73 -0.96 2.85 -6.83
CA ASN A 73 -0.15 4.05 -6.97
C ASN A 73 0.25 4.62 -5.59
N HIS A 74 1.27 5.51 -5.56
CA HIS A 74 1.83 6.04 -4.31
C HIS A 74 2.16 7.53 -4.42
N VAL A 75 1.44 8.36 -3.67
CA VAL A 75 1.58 9.82 -3.74
C VAL A 75 1.78 10.51 -2.37
N SER A 76 1.47 9.79 -1.26
CA SER A 76 1.51 10.35 0.09
C SER A 76 2.00 9.33 1.13
N ASN A 77 2.49 9.80 2.28
CA ASN A 77 2.68 8.96 3.47
C ASN A 77 1.34 8.50 4.08
N LEU A 78 0.23 9.14 3.71
CA LEU A 78 -1.10 8.76 4.17
C LEU A 78 -1.70 7.59 3.38
N ASP A 79 -1.09 7.18 2.25
CA ASP A 79 -1.64 6.08 1.45
C ASP A 79 -1.74 4.77 2.26
N PRO A 80 -0.68 4.29 2.96
CA PRO A 80 -0.79 3.05 3.73
C PRO A 80 -1.82 3.11 4.86
N PRO A 81 -1.85 4.12 5.76
CA PRO A 81 -2.84 4.17 6.84
C PRO A 81 -4.28 4.39 6.36
N ILE A 82 -4.50 4.78 5.10
CA ILE A 82 -5.82 4.86 4.49
C ILE A 82 -6.20 3.53 3.82
N GLN A 83 -5.34 2.99 2.96
CA GLN A 83 -5.67 1.82 2.13
C GLN A 83 -5.69 0.50 2.93
N ILE A 84 -4.70 0.28 3.81
CA ILE A 84 -4.57 -0.98 4.53
C ILE A 84 -5.81 -1.29 5.41
N PRO A 85 -6.39 -0.34 6.17
CA PRO A 85 -7.62 -0.59 6.94
C PRO A 85 -8.87 -0.87 6.10
N LEU A 86 -8.85 -0.61 4.80
CA LEU A 86 -9.96 -0.91 3.89
C LEU A 86 -9.92 -2.35 3.36
N ILE A 87 -8.77 -3.01 3.41
CA ILE A 87 -8.64 -4.40 3.02
C ILE A 87 -9.27 -5.28 4.12
N PRO A 88 -10.25 -6.15 3.78
CA PRO A 88 -11.05 -6.89 4.77
C PRO A 88 -10.27 -7.92 5.59
N ARG A 89 -9.02 -8.21 5.22
CA ARG A 89 -8.14 -9.19 5.88
C ARG A 89 -6.84 -8.55 6.32
N GLN A 90 -6.16 -9.18 7.29
CA GLN A 90 -4.79 -8.83 7.60
C GLN A 90 -3.95 -8.93 6.31
N THR A 91 -3.29 -7.84 5.94
CA THR A 91 -2.44 -7.76 4.75
C THR A 91 -1.01 -7.40 5.13
N SER A 92 -0.06 -7.96 4.41
CA SER A 92 1.34 -7.52 4.44
C SER A 92 1.53 -6.32 3.51
N ILE A 93 2.64 -5.61 3.68
CA ILE A 93 3.04 -4.49 2.83
C ILE A 93 4.56 -4.42 2.73
N MET A 94 5.07 -4.04 1.57
CA MET A 94 6.50 -3.73 1.40
C MET A 94 6.82 -2.35 1.96
N VAL A 95 7.70 -2.30 2.96
CA VAL A 95 8.03 -1.08 3.71
C VAL A 95 9.54 -0.82 3.63
N LYS A 96 9.92 0.46 3.61
CA LYS A 96 11.32 0.89 3.60
C LYS A 96 12.10 0.26 4.76
N GLN A 97 13.24 -0.37 4.46
CA GLN A 97 14.03 -1.15 5.41
C GLN A 97 14.43 -0.36 6.66
N GLU A 98 14.69 0.95 6.54
CA GLU A 98 15.10 1.78 7.67
C GLU A 98 14.04 1.89 8.78
N LEU A 99 12.76 1.73 8.44
CA LEU A 99 11.69 1.75 9.45
C LEU A 99 11.75 0.51 10.37
N PHE A 100 12.33 -0.59 9.90
CA PHE A 100 12.55 -1.78 10.74
C PHE A 100 13.65 -1.61 11.80
N LYS A 101 14.47 -0.54 11.68
CA LYS A 101 15.49 -0.19 12.69
C LYS A 101 14.90 0.56 13.88
N VAL A 102 13.70 1.14 13.75
CA VAL A 102 12.98 1.79 14.86
C VAL A 102 12.51 0.72 15.86
N PRO A 103 12.92 0.76 17.14
CA PRO A 103 12.81 -0.36 18.06
C PRO A 103 11.40 -0.98 18.18
N ILE A 104 10.40 -0.21 18.59
CA ILE A 104 9.03 -0.70 18.78
C ILE A 104 8.36 -0.97 17.44
N LEU A 105 8.46 -0.01 16.52
CA LEU A 105 7.84 -0.08 15.18
C LEU A 105 8.39 -1.25 14.36
N GLY A 106 9.72 -1.42 14.33
CA GLY A 106 10.35 -2.51 13.60
C GLY A 106 9.98 -3.89 14.12
N ARG A 107 9.78 -4.03 15.45
CA ARG A 107 9.29 -5.29 16.04
C ARG A 107 7.83 -5.55 15.64
N ALA A 108 6.97 -4.55 15.72
CA ALA A 108 5.58 -4.66 15.27
C ALA A 108 5.47 -5.04 13.79
N MET A 109 6.28 -4.42 12.93
CA MET A 109 6.33 -4.72 11.49
C MET A 109 6.72 -6.18 11.22
N ARG A 110 7.75 -6.69 11.90
CA ARG A 110 8.16 -8.10 11.77
C ARG A 110 7.05 -9.06 12.24
N MET A 111 6.42 -8.79 13.36
CA MET A 111 5.29 -9.57 13.86
C MET A 111 4.08 -9.53 12.90
N GLY A 112 3.84 -8.38 12.27
CA GLY A 112 2.81 -8.20 11.25
C GLY A 112 3.14 -8.82 9.88
N SER A 113 4.28 -9.51 9.75
CA SER A 113 4.75 -10.08 8.47
C SER A 113 4.98 -9.05 7.36
N LEU A 114 5.34 -7.80 7.72
CA LEU A 114 5.68 -6.79 6.75
C LEU A 114 7.06 -7.12 6.13
N VAL A 115 7.23 -6.78 4.85
CA VAL A 115 8.43 -7.09 4.08
C VAL A 115 9.34 -5.87 3.97
N PRO A 116 10.58 -5.92 4.49
CA PRO A 116 11.55 -4.85 4.30
C PRO A 116 12.01 -4.77 2.84
N VAL A 117 12.12 -3.56 2.30
CA VAL A 117 12.68 -3.32 0.96
C VAL A 117 13.70 -2.18 1.00
N ASP A 118 14.89 -2.45 0.52
CA ASP A 118 15.85 -1.41 0.16
C ASP A 118 15.63 -1.01 -1.31
N ARG A 119 15.20 0.22 -1.50
CA ARG A 119 14.83 0.74 -2.82
C ARG A 119 16.02 1.23 -3.65
N GLY A 120 17.19 1.30 -3.04
CA GLY A 120 18.44 1.76 -3.66
C GLY A 120 19.27 0.64 -4.26
N ASN A 121 19.01 -0.62 -3.89
CA ASN A 121 19.83 -1.77 -4.24
C ASN A 121 19.00 -2.82 -5.02
N ARG A 122 19.51 -3.26 -6.18
CA ARG A 122 18.86 -4.26 -7.03
C ARG A 122 18.78 -5.64 -6.35
N ASP A 123 19.86 -6.06 -5.69
CA ASP A 123 19.94 -7.38 -5.03
C ASP A 123 19.00 -7.43 -3.82
N ALA A 124 18.91 -6.33 -3.08
CA ALA A 124 17.92 -6.17 -2.01
C ALA A 124 16.47 -6.18 -2.56
N GLY A 125 16.25 -5.72 -3.79
CA GLY A 125 14.98 -5.85 -4.48
C GLY A 125 14.60 -7.30 -4.74
N ILE A 126 15.55 -8.15 -5.14
CA ILE A 126 15.35 -9.59 -5.33
C ILE A 126 15.06 -10.28 -3.99
N GLN A 127 15.81 -9.94 -2.94
CA GLN A 127 15.55 -10.46 -1.58
C GLN A 127 14.15 -10.08 -1.08
N ALA A 128 13.69 -8.85 -1.33
CA ALA A 128 12.35 -8.42 -0.97
C ALA A 128 11.26 -9.21 -1.71
N VAL A 129 11.47 -9.54 -3.00
CA VAL A 129 10.57 -10.41 -3.76
C VAL A 129 10.53 -11.81 -3.16
N ASN A 130 11.66 -12.41 -2.78
CA ASN A 130 11.72 -13.73 -2.15
C ASN A 130 11.03 -13.73 -0.77
N ALA A 131 11.22 -12.68 0.03
CA ALA A 131 10.51 -12.52 1.30
C ALA A 131 8.98 -12.38 1.09
N ALA A 132 8.56 -11.67 0.03
CA ALA A 132 7.16 -11.53 -0.35
C ALA A 132 6.53 -12.86 -0.76
N LYS A 133 7.25 -13.72 -1.52
CA LYS A 133 6.80 -15.08 -1.85
C LYS A 133 6.47 -15.88 -0.58
N ALA A 134 7.35 -15.82 0.43
CA ALA A 134 7.13 -16.52 1.70
C ALA A 134 5.88 -16.02 2.45
N VAL A 135 5.53 -14.74 2.34
CA VAL A 135 4.31 -14.16 2.91
C VAL A 135 3.07 -14.64 2.16
N ILE A 136 3.12 -14.61 0.83
CA ILE A 136 2.02 -15.07 -0.03
C ILE A 136 1.77 -16.57 0.17
N ALA A 137 2.83 -17.39 0.28
CA ALA A 137 2.72 -18.82 0.55
C ALA A 137 2.02 -19.15 1.87
N LYS A 138 2.04 -18.23 2.86
CA LYS A 138 1.27 -18.33 4.11
C LYS A 138 -0.20 -17.94 3.96
N GLY A 139 -0.66 -17.63 2.75
CA GLY A 139 -2.01 -17.20 2.48
C GLY A 139 -2.34 -15.77 2.93
N LEU A 140 -1.34 -14.93 3.20
CA LEU A 140 -1.54 -13.53 3.53
C LEU A 140 -1.64 -12.68 2.25
N PRO A 141 -2.66 -11.83 2.11
CA PRO A 141 -2.68 -10.80 1.08
C PRO A 141 -1.47 -9.86 1.24
N MET A 142 -1.06 -9.25 0.13
CA MET A 142 0.03 -8.27 0.16
C MET A 142 -0.33 -7.02 -0.63
N THR A 143 0.04 -5.86 -0.09
CA THR A 143 -0.09 -4.57 -0.78
C THR A 143 1.27 -4.10 -1.26
N ILE A 144 1.37 -3.72 -2.53
CA ILE A 144 2.60 -3.22 -3.15
C ILE A 144 2.32 -1.90 -3.86
N TYR A 145 3.12 -0.89 -3.55
CA TYR A 145 3.18 0.35 -4.31
C TYR A 145 4.08 0.14 -5.53
N VAL A 146 3.44 -0.05 -6.70
CA VAL A 146 4.12 -0.51 -7.93
C VAL A 146 5.15 0.46 -8.48
N GLU A 147 5.05 1.73 -8.13
CA GLU A 147 6.01 2.78 -8.50
C GLU A 147 7.33 2.71 -7.70
N GLY A 148 7.33 2.02 -6.55
CA GLY A 148 8.48 1.90 -5.66
C GLY A 148 8.89 3.18 -4.92
N LYS A 149 8.31 4.33 -5.26
CA LYS A 149 8.50 5.62 -4.60
C LYS A 149 7.26 6.49 -4.76
N ARG A 150 7.10 7.49 -3.88
CA ARG A 150 5.99 8.45 -4.00
C ARG A 150 6.25 9.45 -5.13
N SER A 151 5.19 9.77 -5.88
CA SER A 151 5.17 10.88 -6.82
C SER A 151 5.24 12.24 -6.09
N PHE A 152 5.80 13.26 -6.71
CA PHE A 152 5.85 14.63 -6.17
C PHE A 152 4.67 15.48 -6.62
N ASP A 153 4.20 15.26 -7.84
CA ASP A 153 3.18 16.05 -8.51
C ASP A 153 1.82 15.34 -8.60
N GLY A 154 1.75 14.13 -8.01
CA GLY A 154 0.55 13.29 -8.03
C GLY A 154 0.39 12.45 -9.30
N LYS A 155 1.25 12.64 -10.32
CA LYS A 155 1.21 11.86 -11.55
C LYS A 155 1.73 10.45 -11.33
N LEU A 156 1.20 9.50 -12.10
CA LEU A 156 1.61 8.10 -12.05
C LEU A 156 3.04 7.94 -12.60
N LEU A 157 3.92 7.35 -11.79
CA LEU A 157 5.30 7.09 -12.18
C LEU A 157 5.43 5.76 -12.95
N PRO A 158 6.59 5.51 -13.60
CA PRO A 158 6.88 4.20 -14.18
C PRO A 158 6.84 3.09 -13.13
N PHE A 159 6.25 1.95 -13.49
CA PHE A 159 6.13 0.79 -12.61
C PHE A 159 7.42 0.00 -12.52
N LYS A 160 7.69 -0.56 -11.35
CA LYS A 160 8.77 -1.52 -11.13
C LYS A 160 8.34 -2.91 -11.57
N LYS A 161 9.24 -3.66 -12.22
CA LYS A 161 8.95 -4.99 -12.76
C LYS A 161 8.78 -6.08 -11.70
N GLY A 162 9.39 -5.91 -10.52
CA GLY A 162 9.39 -6.89 -9.44
C GLY A 162 8.00 -7.35 -8.96
N PRO A 163 7.01 -6.47 -8.73
CA PRO A 163 5.67 -6.85 -8.35
C PRO A 163 4.97 -7.78 -9.36
N PHE A 164 5.18 -7.54 -10.65
CA PHE A 164 4.57 -8.35 -11.73
C PHE A 164 5.25 -9.71 -11.89
N TYR A 165 6.58 -9.76 -11.68
CA TYR A 165 7.30 -11.02 -11.57
C TYR A 165 6.76 -11.86 -10.40
N LEU A 166 6.55 -11.23 -9.24
CA LEU A 166 5.99 -11.88 -8.06
C LEU A 166 4.58 -12.45 -8.34
N ALA A 167 3.72 -11.68 -8.99
CA ALA A 167 2.35 -12.09 -9.31
C ALA A 167 2.33 -13.33 -10.21
N MET A 168 3.13 -13.34 -11.28
CA MET A 168 3.20 -14.44 -12.23
C MET A 168 3.82 -15.69 -11.60
N GLU A 169 4.91 -15.54 -10.86
CA GLU A 169 5.62 -16.67 -10.27
C GLU A 169 4.84 -17.35 -9.15
N CYS A 170 4.10 -16.57 -8.33
CA CYS A 170 3.26 -17.12 -7.29
C CYS A 170 1.85 -17.51 -7.77
N GLY A 171 1.47 -17.18 -9.00
CA GLY A 171 0.12 -17.40 -9.51
C GLY A 171 -0.96 -16.70 -8.68
N VAL A 172 -0.63 -15.60 -7.99
CA VAL A 172 -1.56 -14.89 -7.11
C VAL A 172 -2.30 -13.80 -7.87
N ARG A 173 -3.62 -13.79 -7.76
CA ARG A 173 -4.47 -12.77 -8.40
C ARG A 173 -4.10 -11.38 -7.97
N VAL A 174 -4.09 -10.45 -8.92
CA VAL A 174 -3.81 -9.03 -8.71
C VAL A 174 -5.13 -8.27 -8.60
N VAL A 175 -5.30 -7.47 -7.55
CA VAL A 175 -6.36 -6.45 -7.49
C VAL A 175 -5.68 -5.09 -7.65
N PRO A 176 -5.82 -4.43 -8.81
CA PRO A 176 -5.35 -3.06 -8.96
C PRO A 176 -6.14 -2.14 -8.05
N MET A 177 -5.47 -1.18 -7.41
CA MET A 177 -6.10 -0.18 -6.57
C MET A 177 -5.65 1.21 -7.00
N THR A 178 -6.57 2.15 -7.02
CA THR A 178 -6.25 3.56 -7.25
C THR A 178 -6.54 4.39 -6.01
N ILE A 179 -5.57 5.19 -5.55
CA ILE A 179 -5.81 6.19 -4.51
C ILE A 179 -5.73 7.59 -5.10
N VAL A 180 -6.74 8.40 -4.80
CA VAL A 180 -6.88 9.79 -5.26
C VAL A 180 -7.13 10.69 -4.07
N GLY A 181 -6.51 11.87 -4.05
CA GLY A 181 -6.78 12.90 -3.05
C GLY A 181 -5.71 13.03 -1.97
N THR A 182 -4.96 11.99 -1.65
CA THR A 182 -3.92 12.04 -0.61
C THR A 182 -2.79 13.02 -0.92
N HIS A 183 -2.50 13.25 -2.21
CA HIS A 183 -1.54 14.27 -2.64
C HIS A 183 -1.98 15.69 -2.22
N GLN A 184 -3.27 16.02 -2.26
CA GLN A 184 -3.78 17.31 -1.80
C GLN A 184 -3.81 17.41 -0.27
N VAL A 185 -4.09 16.29 0.42
CA VAL A 185 -4.15 16.20 1.88
C VAL A 185 -2.75 16.34 2.50
N MET A 186 -1.78 15.57 2.02
CA MET A 186 -0.40 15.62 2.48
C MET A 186 0.56 15.26 1.34
N PRO A 187 1.05 16.26 0.57
CA PRO A 187 2.01 16.05 -0.50
C PRO A 187 3.34 15.45 0.01
N LYS A 188 4.06 14.77 -0.88
CA LYS A 188 5.41 14.30 -0.59
C LYS A 188 6.31 15.48 -0.18
N GLY A 189 7.09 15.28 0.90
CA GLY A 189 7.99 16.31 1.44
C GLY A 189 7.32 17.31 2.38
N ARG A 190 6.00 17.22 2.58
CA ARG A 190 5.28 18.03 3.58
C ARG A 190 4.71 17.15 4.69
N TYR A 191 4.66 17.69 5.91
CA TYR A 191 4.10 17.03 7.08
C TYR A 191 2.78 17.66 7.54
N ALA A 192 2.47 18.86 7.03
CA ALA A 192 1.20 19.52 7.34
C ALA A 192 0.04 18.81 6.63
N ILE A 193 -0.94 18.40 7.41
CA ILE A 193 -2.14 17.72 6.91
C ILE A 193 -3.25 18.74 6.72
N LYS A 194 -3.86 18.72 5.53
CA LYS A 194 -5.05 19.48 5.21
C LYS A 194 -6.25 18.52 5.20
N PRO A 195 -7.41 18.92 5.75
CA PRO A 195 -8.62 18.12 5.59
C PRO A 195 -8.97 18.00 4.09
N GLY A 196 -9.58 16.88 3.73
CA GLY A 196 -9.93 16.65 2.34
C GLY A 196 -10.66 15.34 2.11
N LYS A 197 -11.06 15.11 0.86
CA LYS A 197 -11.66 13.86 0.39
C LYS A 197 -10.58 12.99 -0.24
N VAL A 198 -10.58 11.70 0.10
CA VAL A 198 -9.74 10.68 -0.51
C VAL A 198 -10.63 9.57 -1.02
N THR A 199 -10.44 9.19 -2.27
CA THR A 199 -11.14 8.06 -2.87
C THR A 199 -10.18 6.91 -3.08
N VAL A 200 -10.57 5.71 -2.66
CA VAL A 200 -9.85 4.45 -2.92
C VAL A 200 -10.74 3.58 -3.78
N ILE A 201 -10.23 3.20 -4.95
CA ILE A 201 -10.94 2.39 -5.93
C ILE A 201 -10.26 1.04 -6.00
N PHE A 202 -11.01 -0.03 -5.76
CA PHE A 202 -10.62 -1.40 -6.03
C PHE A 202 -11.14 -1.77 -7.42
N HIS A 203 -10.25 -2.18 -8.31
CA HIS A 203 -10.60 -2.64 -9.65
C HIS A 203 -10.85 -4.15 -9.66
N ASP A 204 -11.35 -4.66 -10.79
CA ASP A 204 -11.60 -6.09 -10.96
C ASP A 204 -10.30 -6.90 -10.83
N PRO A 205 -10.36 -8.09 -10.18
CA PRO A 205 -9.21 -8.96 -10.07
C PRO A 205 -8.70 -9.42 -11.44
N ILE A 206 -7.39 -9.39 -11.61
CA ILE A 206 -6.67 -9.82 -12.78
C ILE A 206 -5.99 -11.16 -12.47
N GLU A 207 -6.16 -12.15 -13.33
CA GLU A 207 -5.56 -13.48 -13.22
C GLU A 207 -4.20 -13.51 -13.96
N PRO A 208 -3.06 -13.63 -13.27
CA PRO A 208 -1.74 -13.55 -13.93
C PRO A 208 -1.50 -14.65 -14.97
N LYS A 209 -2.11 -15.83 -14.79
CA LYS A 209 -1.96 -16.97 -15.73
C LYS A 209 -2.56 -16.70 -17.11
N ASP A 210 -3.45 -15.70 -17.25
CA ASP A 210 -4.07 -15.32 -18.52
C ASP A 210 -3.12 -14.49 -19.40
N PHE A 211 -1.92 -14.16 -18.87
CA PHE A 211 -0.94 -13.32 -19.54
C PHE A 211 0.31 -14.10 -19.95
N VAL A 212 0.67 -14.01 -21.22
CA VAL A 212 1.89 -14.63 -21.76
C VAL A 212 3.14 -13.90 -21.30
N SER A 213 3.07 -12.59 -21.04
CA SER A 213 4.21 -11.79 -20.62
C SER A 213 3.90 -10.91 -19.42
N ARG A 214 4.94 -10.72 -18.61
CA ARG A 214 4.92 -9.79 -17.48
C ARG A 214 4.64 -8.35 -17.91
N ASP A 215 5.16 -7.93 -19.05
CA ASP A 215 5.02 -6.55 -19.51
C ASP A 215 3.56 -6.28 -19.92
N HIS A 216 2.86 -7.25 -20.52
CA HIS A 216 1.43 -7.16 -20.81
C HIS A 216 0.57 -7.11 -19.51
N LEU A 217 0.88 -7.94 -18.50
CA LEU A 217 0.23 -7.85 -17.18
C LEU A 217 0.45 -6.45 -16.57
N MET A 218 1.67 -5.90 -16.68
CA MET A 218 2.01 -4.58 -16.17
C MET A 218 1.21 -3.47 -16.86
N GLU A 219 1.05 -3.53 -18.18
CA GLU A 219 0.25 -2.57 -18.94
C GLU A 219 -1.23 -2.64 -18.57
N THR A 220 -1.78 -3.84 -18.39
CA THR A 220 -3.18 -4.03 -17.96
C THR A 220 -3.43 -3.47 -16.58
N VAL A 221 -2.54 -3.75 -15.60
CA VAL A 221 -2.64 -3.19 -14.26
C VAL A 221 -2.49 -1.66 -14.28
N ARG A 222 -1.59 -1.14 -15.15
CA ARG A 222 -1.41 0.30 -15.33
C ARG A 222 -2.70 0.92 -15.86
N ALA A 223 -3.28 0.38 -16.90
CA ALA A 223 -4.52 0.88 -17.48
C ALA A 223 -5.67 0.90 -16.45
N ALA A 224 -5.79 -0.16 -15.63
CA ALA A 224 -6.76 -0.22 -14.56
C ALA A 224 -6.55 0.91 -13.51
N ILE A 225 -5.31 1.11 -13.04
CA ILE A 225 -5.00 2.19 -12.08
C ILE A 225 -5.25 3.57 -12.71
N GLU A 226 -4.83 3.79 -13.96
CA GLU A 226 -5.02 5.05 -14.69
C GLU A 226 -6.51 5.37 -14.90
N SER A 227 -7.35 4.37 -15.11
CA SER A 227 -8.81 4.57 -15.29
C SER A 227 -9.46 5.23 -14.06
N GLY A 228 -8.94 4.94 -12.86
CA GLY A 228 -9.40 5.55 -11.61
C GLY A 228 -8.80 6.94 -11.32
N LEU A 229 -7.78 7.38 -12.06
CA LEU A 229 -7.14 8.66 -11.85
C LEU A 229 -7.81 9.78 -12.65
N PRO A 230 -7.95 11.00 -12.08
CA PRO A 230 -8.23 12.19 -12.86
C PRO A 230 -7.20 12.39 -13.98
N GLU A 231 -7.63 12.88 -15.14
CA GLU A 231 -6.81 13.02 -16.34
C GLU A 231 -5.45 13.70 -16.09
N LYS A 232 -5.45 14.76 -15.30
CA LYS A 232 -4.21 15.51 -14.93
C LYS A 232 -3.16 14.68 -14.19
N TYR A 233 -3.52 13.52 -13.63
CA TYR A 233 -2.61 12.62 -12.90
C TYR A 233 -2.27 11.35 -13.68
N ARG A 234 -2.88 11.12 -14.84
CA ARG A 234 -2.49 10.07 -15.77
C ARG A 234 -1.13 10.39 -16.38
N HIS A 235 -0.41 9.38 -16.81
CA HIS A 235 0.84 9.61 -17.54
C HIS A 235 0.50 10.34 -18.85
N ALA A 236 1.24 11.40 -19.19
CA ALA A 236 1.21 11.89 -20.55
C ALA A 236 1.66 10.75 -21.46
N THR A 237 0.78 10.29 -22.35
CA THR A 237 1.16 9.39 -23.44
C THR A 237 2.35 10.02 -24.15
N ASN A 238 3.47 9.31 -24.16
CA ASN A 238 4.68 9.78 -24.85
C ASN A 238 4.32 9.93 -26.34
N PRO A 239 4.37 11.12 -26.95
CA PRO A 239 3.96 11.31 -28.33
C PRO A 239 4.94 10.71 -29.36
N MET A 240 5.82 9.78 -28.95
CA MET A 240 6.82 9.15 -29.82
C MET A 240 6.46 7.72 -30.25
N GLN A 241 5.19 7.41 -30.56
CA GLN A 241 4.82 6.22 -31.33
C GLN A 241 3.88 6.59 -32.48
N GLY A 242 4.27 7.55 -33.27
CA GLY A 242 3.49 7.99 -34.42
C GLY A 242 4.29 8.74 -35.47
N SER A 243 5.42 8.18 -35.94
CA SER A 243 6.02 8.56 -37.22
C SER A 243 7.09 7.56 -37.64
N SER A 244 6.65 6.45 -38.19
CA SER A 244 7.41 5.69 -39.17
C SER A 244 6.42 5.21 -40.21
N SER A 245 6.15 6.09 -41.15
CA SER A 245 5.70 5.76 -42.49
C SER A 245 6.93 5.63 -43.37
#